data_f6b5dd3063ff401fe606904a389bef2d
#
_entry.id   f6b5dd3063ff401fe606904a389bef2d
#
_cell.length_a   1.000
_cell.length_b   1.000
_cell.length_c   1.000
_cell.angle_alpha   90.00
_cell.angle_beta   90.00
_cell.angle_gamma   90.00
#
_symmetry.space_group_name_H-M   'P 1'
#
loop_
_entity.id
_entity.type
_entity.pdbx_description
1 polymer ?
#
loop_
_entity_poly.entity_id
_entity_poly.type
_entity_poly.pdbx_seq_one_letter_code
_entity_poly.pdbx_strand_id
1 'polypeptide(L)'
;YTRLMAILTSVNGGIAGVDAILGGWLAGNFGFRSVFITMAVVAALAVVLVLVFTKESYADETPKMDWAGVITLGIAFLSAYLVTNEIQKLANANWLMIAALLVVAAVFFVAFWNIEKKKKAPMVSTVYLRQRRTWGLLLTTLLTMTGVFAVMNGVVPAIAQDEAMGVNLGSDVVSFATLTPYALLGLCFGPIAGILASKFGYHKVLRGGLVVSILGALFGVFIANSPSVATLVVISVVLGIAYAGTANIMLNGLGIVLSPKDNPGYLPGMNAGAFNLGAGLSYAVLYAAMNAVTVTSGASAGYTASMIAAAVLLGLALLVSFLIPKESEADKS
;
A
#
# COMPACT_ATOMS: atom_id res chain seq x y z
N TYR A 1 -1.86 16.38 -20.70
CA TYR A 1 -1.18 15.66 -19.61
C TYR A 1 -2.18 15.10 -18.60
N THR A 2 -3.03 15.93 -17.97
CA THR A 2 -4.01 15.53 -16.93
C THR A 2 -4.98 14.43 -17.40
N ARG A 3 -5.51 14.53 -18.62
CA ARG A 3 -6.41 13.50 -19.18
C ARG A 3 -5.70 12.15 -19.37
N LEU A 4 -4.45 12.17 -19.82
CA LEU A 4 -3.66 10.95 -20.03
C LEU A 4 -3.34 10.27 -18.70
N MET A 5 -2.97 11.05 -17.67
CA MET A 5 -2.72 10.53 -16.33
C MET A 5 -3.98 9.98 -15.68
N ALA A 6 -5.14 10.60 -15.89
CA ALA A 6 -6.42 10.07 -15.44
C ALA A 6 -6.74 8.71 -16.07
N ILE A 7 -6.50 8.56 -17.38
CA ILE A 7 -6.69 7.29 -18.08
C ILE A 7 -5.73 6.23 -17.54
N LEU A 8 -4.44 6.54 -17.40
CA LEU A 8 -3.44 5.62 -16.86
C LEU A 8 -3.79 5.15 -15.44
N THR A 9 -4.20 6.07 -14.57
CA THR A 9 -4.61 5.74 -13.19
C THR A 9 -5.87 4.86 -13.19
N SER A 10 -6.84 5.17 -14.06
CA SER A 10 -8.07 4.38 -14.18
C SER A 10 -7.80 2.99 -14.72
N VAL A 11 -6.94 2.85 -15.73
CA VAL A 11 -6.52 1.55 -16.27
C VAL A 11 -5.79 0.73 -15.21
N ASN A 12 -4.84 1.36 -14.47
CA ASN A 12 -4.11 0.68 -13.41
C ASN A 12 -5.04 0.17 -12.29
N GLY A 13 -6.01 0.99 -11.86
CA GLY A 13 -7.00 0.58 -10.86
C GLY A 13 -7.99 -0.49 -11.37
N GLY A 14 -8.40 -0.40 -12.64
CA GLY A 14 -9.33 -1.36 -13.25
C GLY A 14 -8.72 -2.73 -13.52
N ILE A 15 -7.45 -2.77 -13.91
CA ILE A 15 -6.71 -4.02 -14.13
C ILE A 15 -6.63 -4.83 -12.83
N ALA A 16 -6.47 -4.20 -11.66
CA ALA A 16 -6.40 -4.89 -10.38
C ALA A 16 -7.64 -5.76 -10.07
N GLY A 17 -8.82 -5.41 -10.60
CA GLY A 17 -10.02 -6.26 -10.49
C GLY A 17 -10.04 -7.42 -11.47
N VAL A 18 -9.51 -7.21 -12.68
CA VAL A 18 -9.46 -8.23 -13.74
C VAL A 18 -8.38 -9.27 -13.45
N ASP A 19 -7.20 -8.84 -13.01
CA ASP A 19 -6.08 -9.73 -12.71
C ASP A 19 -6.38 -10.65 -11.50
N ALA A 20 -7.12 -10.15 -10.50
CA ALA A 20 -7.56 -10.96 -9.37
C ALA A 20 -8.49 -12.10 -9.82
N ILE A 21 -9.44 -11.82 -10.74
CA ILE A 21 -10.33 -12.85 -11.31
C ILE A 21 -9.52 -13.84 -12.14
N LEU A 22 -8.69 -13.34 -13.05
CA LEU A 22 -7.88 -14.17 -13.94
C LEU A 22 -6.90 -15.03 -13.14
N GLY A 23 -6.25 -14.46 -12.14
CA GLY A 23 -5.31 -15.16 -11.26
C GLY A 23 -5.98 -16.27 -10.46
N GLY A 24 -7.17 -16.01 -9.88
CA GLY A 24 -7.96 -16.99 -9.15
C GLY A 24 -8.43 -18.14 -10.06
N TRP A 25 -8.94 -17.83 -11.24
CA TRP A 25 -9.38 -18.81 -12.22
C TRP A 25 -8.22 -19.69 -12.74
N LEU A 26 -7.09 -19.08 -13.09
CA LEU A 26 -5.89 -19.80 -13.51
C LEU A 26 -5.37 -20.72 -12.39
N ALA A 27 -5.28 -20.21 -11.16
CA ALA A 27 -4.81 -20.99 -10.03
C ALA A 27 -5.72 -22.19 -9.73
N GLY A 28 -7.05 -21.98 -9.78
CA GLY A 28 -8.03 -23.01 -9.51
C GLY A 28 -8.09 -24.12 -10.59
N ASN A 29 -7.97 -23.75 -11.89
CA ASN A 29 -8.13 -24.70 -12.99
C ASN A 29 -6.80 -25.29 -13.48
N PHE A 30 -5.69 -24.56 -13.42
CA PHE A 30 -4.39 -24.96 -14.00
C PHE A 30 -3.24 -24.94 -12.99
N GLY A 31 -3.54 -24.66 -11.73
CA GLY A 31 -2.56 -24.57 -10.65
C GLY A 31 -1.77 -23.25 -10.66
N PHE A 32 -1.10 -22.95 -9.55
CA PHE A 32 -0.43 -21.65 -9.32
C PHE A 32 0.66 -21.31 -10.35
N ARG A 33 1.30 -22.31 -10.96
CA ARG A 33 2.35 -22.09 -11.99
C ARG A 33 1.81 -21.38 -13.23
N SER A 34 0.55 -21.62 -13.58
CA SER A 34 -0.09 -20.97 -14.73
C SER A 34 -0.17 -19.45 -14.57
N VAL A 35 -0.37 -18.98 -13.34
CA VAL A 35 -0.39 -17.54 -13.02
C VAL A 35 0.96 -16.91 -13.35
N PHE A 36 2.06 -17.51 -12.89
CA PHE A 36 3.41 -16.99 -13.17
C PHE A 36 3.77 -17.04 -14.65
N ILE A 37 3.37 -18.08 -15.38
CA ILE A 37 3.58 -18.18 -16.83
C ILE A 37 2.81 -17.05 -17.54
N THR A 38 1.56 -16.83 -17.18
CA THR A 38 0.74 -15.75 -17.75
C THR A 38 1.37 -14.38 -17.47
N MET A 39 1.82 -14.13 -16.24
CA MET A 39 2.54 -12.89 -15.90
C MET A 39 3.79 -12.70 -16.75
N ALA A 40 4.59 -13.77 -16.95
CA ALA A 40 5.81 -13.71 -17.76
C ALA A 40 5.48 -13.39 -19.24
N VAL A 41 4.43 -13.99 -19.79
CA VAL A 41 3.99 -13.72 -21.17
C VAL A 41 3.51 -12.27 -21.33
N VAL A 42 2.69 -11.78 -20.40
CA VAL A 42 2.21 -10.39 -20.42
C VAL A 42 3.37 -9.40 -20.27
N ALA A 43 4.32 -9.68 -19.38
CA ALA A 43 5.52 -8.87 -19.22
C ALA A 43 6.39 -8.86 -20.49
N ALA A 44 6.60 -10.01 -21.13
CA ALA A 44 7.33 -10.08 -22.38
C ALA A 44 6.63 -9.30 -23.51
N LEU A 45 5.30 -9.40 -23.61
CA LEU A 45 4.51 -8.63 -24.56
C LEU A 45 4.65 -7.11 -24.29
N ALA A 46 4.60 -6.69 -23.03
CA ALA A 46 4.79 -5.30 -22.64
C ALA A 46 6.17 -4.77 -23.07
N VAL A 47 7.23 -5.56 -22.88
CA VAL A 47 8.59 -5.20 -23.35
C VAL A 47 8.60 -5.01 -24.87
N VAL A 48 8.02 -5.93 -25.63
CA VAL A 48 7.94 -5.82 -27.10
C VAL A 48 7.16 -4.56 -27.52
N LEU A 49 6.02 -4.29 -26.88
CA LEU A 49 5.23 -3.08 -27.17
C LEU A 49 6.01 -1.79 -26.89
N VAL A 50 6.72 -1.74 -25.77
CA VAL A 50 7.56 -0.57 -25.44
C VAL A 50 8.67 -0.40 -26.48
N LEU A 51 9.39 -1.45 -26.83
CA LEU A 51 10.49 -1.38 -27.82
C LEU A 51 10.01 -0.96 -29.22
N VAL A 52 8.80 -1.36 -29.61
CA VAL A 52 8.27 -1.07 -30.96
C VAL A 52 7.60 0.31 -31.03
N PHE A 53 6.83 0.69 -30.02
CA PHE A 53 5.94 1.87 -30.08
C PHE A 53 6.42 3.07 -29.29
N THR A 54 7.39 2.89 -28.35
CA THR A 54 7.86 3.99 -27.53
C THR A 54 9.10 4.63 -28.15
N LYS A 55 9.06 5.94 -28.36
CA LYS A 55 10.24 6.70 -28.79
C LYS A 55 11.10 7.03 -27.57
N GLU A 56 12.43 6.92 -27.72
CA GLU A 56 13.38 7.35 -26.72
C GLU A 56 13.21 8.84 -26.44
N SER A 57 13.11 9.22 -25.19
CA SER A 57 13.10 10.62 -24.76
C SER A 57 14.47 11.00 -24.23
N TYR A 58 15.09 12.01 -24.84
CA TYR A 58 16.36 12.55 -24.38
C TYR A 58 16.10 13.81 -23.54
N ALA A 59 16.62 13.80 -22.32
CA ALA A 59 16.72 15.02 -21.50
C ALA A 59 18.11 15.59 -21.69
N ASP A 60 18.22 16.92 -21.87
CA ASP A 60 19.50 17.61 -22.11
C ASP A 60 20.49 17.44 -20.95
N GLU A 61 19.99 17.29 -19.72
CA GLU A 61 20.80 16.97 -18.53
C GLU A 61 20.08 15.93 -17.66
N THR A 62 20.60 14.71 -17.62
CA THR A 62 20.17 13.69 -16.65
C THR A 62 21.22 13.58 -15.54
N PRO A 63 20.86 13.85 -14.28
CA PRO A 63 21.78 13.60 -13.17
C PRO A 63 22.13 12.10 -13.13
N LYS A 64 23.41 11.79 -12.88
CA LYS A 64 23.85 10.40 -12.75
C LYS A 64 23.11 9.73 -11.61
N MET A 65 22.65 8.50 -11.86
CA MET A 65 21.94 7.71 -10.86
C MET A 65 22.80 7.50 -9.60
N ASP A 66 22.19 7.68 -8.45
CA ASP A 66 22.83 7.48 -7.15
C ASP A 66 22.83 6.00 -6.74
N TRP A 67 23.67 5.20 -7.38
CA TRP A 67 23.79 3.78 -7.05
C TRP A 67 24.16 3.53 -5.58
N ALA A 68 25.00 4.38 -4.98
CA ALA A 68 25.39 4.22 -3.59
C ALA A 68 24.20 4.48 -2.64
N GLY A 69 23.40 5.51 -2.90
CA GLY A 69 22.16 5.78 -2.17
C GLY A 69 21.14 4.65 -2.33
N VAL A 70 20.91 4.21 -3.58
CA VAL A 70 19.97 3.10 -3.88
C VAL A 70 20.36 1.82 -3.14
N ILE A 71 21.63 1.41 -3.22
CA ILE A 71 22.10 0.15 -2.62
C ILE A 71 22.01 0.24 -1.09
N THR A 72 22.51 1.33 -0.49
CA THR A 72 22.50 1.47 0.97
C THR A 72 21.10 1.55 1.55
N LEU A 73 20.20 2.30 0.93
CA LEU A 73 18.80 2.38 1.35
C LEU A 73 18.07 1.05 1.12
N GLY A 74 18.35 0.39 -0.01
CA GLY A 74 17.78 -0.92 -0.33
C GLY A 74 18.15 -1.99 0.69
N ILE A 75 19.43 -2.05 1.11
CA ILE A 75 19.87 -2.99 2.14
C ILE A 75 19.24 -2.65 3.49
N ALA A 76 19.16 -1.35 3.86
CA ALA A 76 18.52 -0.94 5.09
C ALA A 76 17.04 -1.35 5.14
N PHE A 77 16.27 -1.12 4.08
CA PHE A 77 14.86 -1.49 4.01
C PHE A 77 14.64 -3.00 3.95
N LEU A 78 15.47 -3.72 3.17
CA LEU A 78 15.39 -5.18 3.11
C LEU A 78 15.66 -5.81 4.48
N SER A 79 16.69 -5.32 5.18
CA SER A 79 17.01 -5.79 6.53
C SER A 79 15.87 -5.50 7.52
N ALA A 80 15.28 -4.30 7.47
CA ALA A 80 14.13 -3.95 8.30
C ALA A 80 12.89 -4.83 7.98
N TYR A 81 12.65 -5.12 6.71
CA TYR A 81 11.59 -6.04 6.30
C TYR A 81 11.82 -7.47 6.81
N LEU A 82 13.04 -7.98 6.72
CA LEU A 82 13.38 -9.31 7.23
C LEU A 82 13.22 -9.40 8.75
N VAL A 83 13.47 -8.31 9.50
CA VAL A 83 13.15 -8.23 10.94
C VAL A 83 11.67 -8.45 11.18
N THR A 84 10.80 -7.77 10.44
CA THR A 84 9.35 -7.93 10.63
C THR A 84 8.89 -9.34 10.28
N ASN A 85 9.47 -9.94 9.24
CA ASN A 85 9.19 -11.33 8.85
C ASN A 85 9.66 -12.34 9.92
N GLU A 86 10.80 -12.10 10.58
CA GLU A 86 11.29 -12.95 11.64
C GLU A 86 10.43 -12.83 12.92
N ILE A 87 10.00 -11.62 13.27
CA ILE A 87 9.12 -11.37 14.42
C ILE A 87 7.79 -12.11 14.31
N GLN A 88 7.25 -12.27 13.09
CA GLN A 88 6.00 -13.01 12.86
C GLN A 88 6.07 -14.49 13.30
N LYS A 89 7.26 -15.07 13.42
CA LYS A 89 7.45 -16.45 13.90
C LYS A 89 7.23 -16.60 15.41
N LEU A 90 7.04 -15.51 16.14
CA LEU A 90 6.72 -15.41 17.57
C LEU A 90 7.69 -16.24 18.44
N ALA A 91 7.20 -17.32 19.07
CA ALA A 91 8.02 -18.18 19.94
C ALA A 91 9.21 -18.84 19.22
N ASN A 92 9.12 -19.00 17.88
CA ASN A 92 10.17 -19.57 17.04
C ASN A 92 11.06 -18.50 16.41
N ALA A 93 10.92 -17.23 16.80
CA ALA A 93 11.72 -16.13 16.28
C ALA A 93 13.19 -16.25 16.71
N ASN A 94 14.10 -16.05 15.77
CA ASN A 94 15.52 -16.02 16.07
C ASN A 94 15.94 -14.60 16.49
N TRP A 95 15.95 -14.35 17.79
CA TRP A 95 16.27 -13.04 18.36
C TRP A 95 17.68 -12.53 18.02
N LEU A 96 18.66 -13.45 17.85
CA LEU A 96 20.00 -13.08 17.41
C LEU A 96 19.99 -12.57 15.96
N MET A 97 19.22 -13.23 15.09
CA MET A 97 19.03 -12.80 13.70
C MET A 97 18.32 -11.45 13.63
N ILE A 98 17.30 -11.22 14.46
CA ILE A 98 16.61 -9.93 14.56
C ILE A 98 17.59 -8.83 14.97
N ALA A 99 18.40 -9.06 16.03
CA ALA A 99 19.39 -8.09 16.47
C ALA A 99 20.43 -7.78 15.38
N ALA A 100 20.95 -8.82 14.69
CA ALA A 100 21.88 -8.64 13.58
C ALA A 100 21.28 -7.83 12.43
N LEU A 101 20.05 -8.14 12.02
CA LEU A 101 19.34 -7.42 10.95
C LEU A 101 19.04 -5.96 11.32
N LEU A 102 18.69 -5.68 12.58
CA LEU A 102 18.51 -4.31 13.08
C LEU A 102 19.83 -3.51 13.03
N VAL A 103 20.95 -4.14 13.42
CA VAL A 103 22.28 -3.50 13.32
C VAL A 103 22.60 -3.21 11.85
N VAL A 104 22.39 -4.16 10.94
CA VAL A 104 22.62 -3.97 9.50
C VAL A 104 21.73 -2.84 8.98
N ALA A 105 20.44 -2.84 9.30
CA ALA A 105 19.53 -1.78 8.88
C ALA A 105 20.00 -0.40 9.38
N ALA A 106 20.39 -0.30 10.64
CA ALA A 106 20.87 0.97 11.23
C ALA A 106 22.17 1.45 10.59
N VAL A 107 23.15 0.56 10.41
CA VAL A 107 24.45 0.88 9.77
C VAL A 107 24.26 1.39 8.34
N PHE A 108 23.47 0.67 7.54
CA PHE A 108 23.23 1.06 6.16
C PHE A 108 22.35 2.30 6.03
N PHE A 109 21.40 2.52 6.94
CA PHE A 109 20.65 3.77 6.99
C PHE A 109 21.52 4.98 7.35
N VAL A 110 22.43 4.83 8.31
CA VAL A 110 23.40 5.88 8.66
C VAL A 110 24.37 6.14 7.50
N ALA A 111 24.84 5.08 6.83
CA ALA A 111 25.69 5.20 5.64
C ALA A 111 24.94 5.95 4.52
N PHE A 112 23.70 5.56 4.20
CA PHE A 112 22.82 6.25 3.26
C PHE A 112 22.69 7.73 3.61
N TRP A 113 22.34 8.05 4.87
CA TRP A 113 22.16 9.42 5.31
C TRP A 113 23.43 10.28 5.14
N ASN A 114 24.61 9.70 5.42
CA ASN A 114 25.89 10.41 5.28
C ASN A 114 26.28 10.59 3.81
N ILE A 115 25.92 9.66 2.93
CA ILE A 115 26.14 9.75 1.47
C ILE A 115 25.25 10.88 0.91
N GLU A 116 23.96 10.84 1.20
CA GLU A 116 22.97 11.80 0.69
C GLU A 116 23.27 13.24 1.09
N LYS A 117 23.73 13.47 2.33
CA LYS A 117 24.13 14.81 2.79
C LYS A 117 25.28 15.44 2.03
N LYS A 118 26.16 14.63 1.46
CA LYS A 118 27.39 15.11 0.79
C LYS A 118 27.22 15.26 -0.72
N LYS A 119 26.15 14.71 -1.30
CA LYS A 119 25.92 14.75 -2.74
C LYS A 119 25.30 16.06 -3.22
N LYS A 120 25.74 16.50 -4.40
CA LYS A 120 25.16 17.67 -5.09
C LYS A 120 23.78 17.36 -5.68
N ALA A 121 23.54 16.10 -6.12
CA ALA A 121 22.27 15.61 -6.62
C ALA A 121 21.91 14.32 -5.84
N PRO A 122 21.36 14.45 -4.63
CA PRO A 122 20.98 13.30 -3.82
C PRO A 122 19.73 12.61 -4.39
N MET A 123 19.61 11.28 -4.22
CA MET A 123 18.40 10.54 -4.56
C MET A 123 17.22 11.01 -3.68
N VAL A 124 17.48 11.21 -2.40
CA VAL A 124 16.52 11.75 -1.44
C VAL A 124 17.05 13.06 -0.87
N SER A 125 16.44 14.17 -1.28
CA SER A 125 16.81 15.48 -0.72
C SER A 125 16.50 15.55 0.77
N THR A 126 17.53 15.60 1.59
CA THR A 126 17.40 15.72 3.05
C THR A 126 16.79 17.05 3.47
N VAL A 127 16.86 18.08 2.62
CA VAL A 127 16.24 19.39 2.83
C VAL A 127 14.72 19.27 2.76
N TYR A 128 14.20 18.62 1.69
CA TYR A 128 12.76 18.40 1.55
C TYR A 128 12.22 17.39 2.56
N LEU A 129 13.02 16.37 2.91
CA LEU A 129 12.59 15.34 3.87
C LEU A 129 12.32 15.92 5.26
N ARG A 130 13.01 17.00 5.66
CA ARG A 130 12.78 17.70 6.93
C ARG A 130 11.50 18.53 6.95
N GLN A 131 10.96 18.85 5.78
CA GLN A 131 9.76 19.68 5.67
C GLN A 131 8.53 18.91 6.16
N ARG A 132 7.68 19.59 6.91
CA ARG A 132 6.45 19.02 7.50
C ARG A 132 5.53 18.44 6.42
N ARG A 133 5.45 19.05 5.24
CA ARG A 133 4.67 18.57 4.10
C ARG A 133 5.12 17.18 3.64
N THR A 134 6.43 16.90 3.64
CA THR A 134 7.01 15.64 3.21
C THR A 134 6.74 14.54 4.22
N TRP A 135 7.29 14.66 5.44
CA TRP A 135 7.17 13.57 6.41
C TRP A 135 5.72 13.36 6.89
N GLY A 136 4.91 14.43 6.97
CA GLY A 136 3.49 14.31 7.32
C GLY A 136 2.71 13.50 6.29
N LEU A 137 2.92 13.74 4.99
CA LEU A 137 2.31 12.95 3.93
C LEU A 137 2.83 11.51 3.92
N LEU A 138 4.16 11.32 3.91
CA LEU A 138 4.77 10.00 3.82
C LEU A 138 4.37 9.10 4.99
N LEU A 139 4.34 9.63 6.21
CA LEU A 139 3.92 8.88 7.38
C LEU A 139 2.42 8.55 7.33
N THR A 140 1.57 9.48 6.86
CA THR A 140 0.14 9.19 6.66
C THR A 140 -0.05 8.08 5.63
N THR A 141 0.65 8.14 4.50
CA THR A 141 0.60 7.11 3.45
C THR A 141 1.08 5.76 3.98
N LEU A 142 2.23 5.73 4.67
CA LEU A 142 2.81 4.53 5.25
C LEU A 142 1.82 3.85 6.21
N LEU A 143 1.29 4.61 7.18
CA LEU A 143 0.33 4.08 8.17
C LEU A 143 -0.98 3.63 7.52
N THR A 144 -1.50 4.38 6.55
CA THR A 144 -2.72 4.00 5.83
C THR A 144 -2.53 2.68 5.10
N MET A 145 -1.41 2.55 4.37
CA MET A 145 -1.10 1.32 3.64
C MET A 145 -0.85 0.14 4.57
N THR A 146 -0.11 0.36 5.66
CA THR A 146 0.12 -0.68 6.68
C THR A 146 -1.19 -1.15 7.30
N GLY A 147 -2.16 -0.25 7.47
CA GLY A 147 -3.46 -0.59 8.06
C GLY A 147 -4.46 -1.25 7.12
N VAL A 148 -4.34 -1.09 5.79
CA VAL A 148 -5.42 -1.53 4.88
C VAL A 148 -4.99 -2.56 3.85
N PHE A 149 -3.72 -2.57 3.40
CA PHE A 149 -3.34 -3.37 2.23
C PHE A 149 -3.55 -4.88 2.44
N ALA A 150 -3.01 -5.43 3.52
CA ALA A 150 -3.18 -6.86 3.83
C ALA A 150 -4.61 -7.21 4.27
N VAL A 151 -5.41 -6.24 4.74
CA VAL A 151 -6.84 -6.50 5.02
C VAL A 151 -7.52 -7.02 3.77
N MET A 152 -7.41 -6.28 2.65
CA MET A 152 -8.11 -6.65 1.41
C MET A 152 -7.38 -7.69 0.57
N ASN A 153 -6.05 -7.69 0.57
CA ASN A 153 -5.26 -8.61 -0.26
C ASN A 153 -4.84 -9.89 0.47
N GLY A 154 -5.17 -10.03 1.75
CA GLY A 154 -4.76 -11.18 2.56
C GLY A 154 -5.83 -11.64 3.54
N VAL A 155 -6.17 -10.82 4.54
CA VAL A 155 -7.00 -11.24 5.69
C VAL A 155 -8.45 -11.56 5.27
N VAL A 156 -9.10 -10.68 4.49
CA VAL A 156 -10.48 -10.89 4.01
C VAL A 156 -10.59 -12.11 3.09
N PRO A 157 -9.71 -12.28 2.08
CA PRO A 157 -9.65 -13.53 1.31
C PRO A 157 -9.33 -14.76 2.14
N ALA A 158 -8.49 -14.66 3.18
CA ALA A 158 -8.18 -15.77 4.07
C ALA A 158 -9.42 -16.20 4.86
N ILE A 159 -10.18 -15.27 5.46
CA ILE A 159 -11.46 -15.56 6.12
C ILE A 159 -12.43 -16.27 5.17
N ALA A 160 -12.47 -15.84 3.91
CA ALA A 160 -13.37 -16.41 2.91
C ALA A 160 -13.05 -17.87 2.55
N GLN A 161 -11.77 -18.26 2.63
CA GLN A 161 -11.28 -19.59 2.25
C GLN A 161 -11.09 -20.53 3.46
N ASP A 162 -11.04 -19.99 4.68
CA ASP A 162 -10.79 -20.78 5.89
C ASP A 162 -11.99 -21.67 6.23
N GLU A 163 -11.80 -23.00 6.19
CA GLU A 163 -12.82 -23.98 6.53
C GLU A 163 -13.34 -23.80 7.97
N ALA A 164 -12.45 -23.43 8.90
CA ALA A 164 -12.83 -23.20 10.30
C ALA A 164 -13.78 -22.01 10.48
N MET A 165 -13.81 -21.08 9.50
CA MET A 165 -14.70 -19.93 9.49
C MET A 165 -16.07 -20.22 8.85
N GLY A 166 -16.24 -21.35 8.19
CA GLY A 166 -17.53 -21.85 7.68
C GLY A 166 -18.01 -21.25 6.35
N VAL A 167 -17.25 -20.34 5.71
CA VAL A 167 -17.59 -19.80 4.38
C VAL A 167 -17.01 -20.69 3.28
N ASN A 168 -15.76 -21.11 3.41
CA ASN A 168 -15.03 -22.08 2.58
C ASN A 168 -15.19 -21.86 1.06
N LEU A 169 -14.90 -20.62 0.59
CA LEU A 169 -14.91 -20.30 -0.84
C LEU A 169 -13.66 -20.87 -1.53
N GLY A 170 -13.86 -21.48 -2.69
CA GLY A 170 -12.75 -21.88 -3.55
C GLY A 170 -11.91 -20.70 -4.05
N SER A 171 -10.65 -20.96 -4.41
CA SER A 171 -9.71 -19.96 -4.92
C SER A 171 -10.19 -19.28 -6.22
N ASP A 172 -11.01 -19.96 -7.00
CA ASP A 172 -11.65 -19.47 -8.23
C ASP A 172 -12.78 -18.46 -7.96
N VAL A 173 -13.44 -18.55 -6.81
CA VAL A 173 -14.62 -17.73 -6.45
C VAL A 173 -14.28 -16.61 -5.46
N VAL A 174 -13.27 -16.79 -4.62
CA VAL A 174 -12.94 -15.82 -3.55
C VAL A 174 -12.73 -14.40 -4.05
N SER A 175 -12.09 -14.25 -5.22
CA SER A 175 -11.83 -12.93 -5.82
C SER A 175 -13.12 -12.20 -6.22
N PHE A 176 -14.16 -12.90 -6.63
CA PHE A 176 -15.46 -12.31 -6.96
C PHE A 176 -16.18 -11.74 -5.74
N ALA A 177 -16.01 -12.37 -4.58
CA ALA A 177 -16.62 -11.91 -3.34
C ALA A 177 -15.81 -10.83 -2.61
N THR A 178 -14.51 -10.70 -2.91
CA THR A 178 -13.57 -9.83 -2.17
C THR A 178 -12.90 -8.79 -3.05
N LEU A 179 -11.86 -9.15 -3.79
CA LEU A 179 -11.01 -8.21 -4.53
C LEU A 179 -11.72 -7.51 -5.68
N THR A 180 -12.63 -8.20 -6.38
CA THR A 180 -13.33 -7.63 -7.53
C THR A 180 -14.27 -6.46 -7.12
N PRO A 181 -15.19 -6.60 -6.16
CA PRO A 181 -16.00 -5.46 -5.71
C PRO A 181 -15.15 -4.33 -5.16
N TYR A 182 -14.08 -4.65 -4.41
CA TYR A 182 -13.14 -3.66 -3.91
C TYR A 182 -12.49 -2.83 -5.03
N ALA A 183 -11.92 -3.48 -6.05
CA ALA A 183 -11.23 -2.81 -7.15
C ALA A 183 -12.19 -2.02 -8.05
N LEU A 184 -13.35 -2.61 -8.41
CA LEU A 184 -14.36 -1.94 -9.24
C LEU A 184 -14.93 -0.70 -8.58
N LEU A 185 -15.27 -0.79 -7.28
CA LEU A 185 -15.79 0.37 -6.54
C LEU A 185 -14.71 1.44 -6.36
N GLY A 186 -13.45 1.02 -6.14
CA GLY A 186 -12.30 1.94 -6.12
C GLY A 186 -12.18 2.72 -7.44
N LEU A 187 -12.26 2.02 -8.56
CA LEU A 187 -12.21 2.62 -9.88
C LEU A 187 -13.37 3.59 -10.13
N CYS A 188 -14.60 3.17 -9.87
CA CYS A 188 -15.79 3.98 -10.12
C CYS A 188 -15.84 5.21 -9.20
N PHE A 189 -15.38 5.09 -7.96
CA PHE A 189 -15.47 6.17 -6.99
C PHE A 189 -14.30 7.17 -7.08
N GLY A 190 -13.19 6.81 -7.72
CA GLY A 190 -12.04 7.70 -7.91
C GLY A 190 -12.37 9.07 -8.52
N PRO A 191 -13.08 9.14 -9.68
CA PRO A 191 -13.53 10.39 -10.26
C PRO A 191 -14.44 11.21 -9.32
N ILE A 192 -15.32 10.55 -8.57
CA ILE A 192 -16.21 11.20 -7.58
C ILE A 192 -15.36 11.82 -6.46
N ALA A 193 -14.39 11.10 -5.94
CA ALA A 193 -13.47 11.62 -4.92
C ALA A 193 -12.68 12.84 -5.43
N GLY A 194 -12.26 12.84 -6.69
CA GLY A 194 -11.65 14.00 -7.36
C GLY A 194 -12.56 15.23 -7.39
N ILE A 195 -13.84 15.04 -7.72
CA ILE A 195 -14.85 16.11 -7.68
C ILE A 195 -15.07 16.59 -6.23
N LEU A 196 -15.14 15.68 -5.27
CA LEU A 196 -15.25 16.05 -3.85
C LEU A 196 -14.02 16.83 -3.37
N ALA A 197 -12.82 16.45 -3.81
CA ALA A 197 -11.59 17.16 -3.47
C ALA A 197 -11.57 18.59 -4.03
N SER A 198 -12.09 18.82 -5.22
CA SER A 198 -12.20 20.17 -5.79
C SER A 198 -13.16 21.08 -5.02
N LYS A 199 -14.20 20.51 -4.37
CA LYS A 199 -15.20 21.26 -3.59
C LYS A 199 -14.80 21.46 -2.12
N PHE A 200 -14.26 20.40 -1.49
CA PHE A 200 -14.02 20.36 -0.04
C PHE A 200 -12.54 20.40 0.33
N GLY A 201 -11.63 20.25 -0.65
CA GLY A 201 -10.19 20.15 -0.49
C GLY A 201 -9.72 18.73 -0.18
N TYR A 202 -8.50 18.40 -0.62
CA TYR A 202 -7.89 17.06 -0.47
C TYR A 202 -7.89 16.55 0.98
N HIS A 203 -7.57 17.40 1.95
CA HIS A 203 -7.45 17.02 3.37
C HIS A 203 -8.76 16.52 3.97
N LYS A 204 -9.88 17.19 3.70
CA LYS A 204 -11.18 16.79 4.26
C LYS A 204 -11.65 15.48 3.64
N VAL A 205 -11.47 15.32 2.32
CA VAL A 205 -11.85 14.10 1.60
C VAL A 205 -10.98 12.93 2.04
N LEU A 206 -9.66 13.12 2.20
CA LEU A 206 -8.75 12.12 2.76
C LEU A 206 -9.23 11.64 4.14
N ARG A 207 -9.48 12.58 5.06
CA ARG A 207 -9.91 12.25 6.43
C ARG A 207 -11.26 11.53 6.43
N GLY A 208 -12.19 11.95 5.57
CA GLY A 208 -13.47 11.23 5.38
C GLY A 208 -13.25 9.78 4.93
N GLY A 209 -12.39 9.57 3.93
CA GLY A 209 -11.99 8.22 3.48
C GLY A 209 -11.34 7.39 4.59
N LEU A 210 -10.44 7.98 5.38
CA LEU A 210 -9.81 7.29 6.51
C LEU A 210 -10.81 6.90 7.60
N VAL A 211 -11.75 7.81 7.96
CA VAL A 211 -12.80 7.49 8.95
C VAL A 211 -13.66 6.31 8.49
N VAL A 212 -14.11 6.32 7.23
CA VAL A 212 -14.91 5.20 6.70
C VAL A 212 -14.06 3.93 6.59
N SER A 213 -12.76 4.03 6.29
CA SER A 213 -11.85 2.86 6.29
C SER A 213 -11.67 2.27 7.70
N ILE A 214 -11.60 3.11 8.74
CA ILE A 214 -11.58 2.65 10.15
C ILE A 214 -12.87 1.89 10.48
N LEU A 215 -14.03 2.44 10.10
CA LEU A 215 -15.31 1.77 10.30
C LEU A 215 -15.38 0.45 9.53
N GLY A 216 -14.82 0.39 8.32
CA GLY A 216 -14.68 -0.84 7.54
C GLY A 216 -13.82 -1.88 8.24
N ALA A 217 -12.67 -1.49 8.81
CA ALA A 217 -11.82 -2.40 9.59
C ALA A 217 -12.52 -2.91 10.86
N LEU A 218 -13.26 -2.03 11.56
CA LEU A 218 -14.08 -2.42 12.73
C LEU A 218 -15.24 -3.35 12.33
N PHE A 219 -15.85 -3.14 11.18
CA PHE A 219 -16.81 -4.09 10.62
C PHE A 219 -16.16 -5.44 10.31
N GLY A 220 -14.88 -5.45 9.93
CA GLY A 220 -14.08 -6.67 9.80
C GLY A 220 -13.98 -7.49 11.08
N VAL A 221 -14.01 -6.85 12.26
CA VAL A 221 -14.09 -7.55 13.57
C VAL A 221 -15.40 -8.33 13.68
N PHE A 222 -16.52 -7.76 13.23
CA PHE A 222 -17.80 -8.48 13.18
C PHE A 222 -17.74 -9.67 12.22
N ILE A 223 -17.14 -9.48 11.03
CA ILE A 223 -16.96 -10.54 10.03
C ILE A 223 -16.12 -11.69 10.58
N ALA A 224 -15.05 -11.40 11.31
CA ALA A 224 -14.20 -12.43 11.92
C ALA A 224 -14.95 -13.34 12.90
N ASN A 225 -16.08 -12.87 13.46
CA ASN A 225 -16.92 -13.65 14.38
C ASN A 225 -18.16 -14.29 13.72
N SER A 226 -18.62 -13.74 12.59
CA SER A 226 -19.81 -14.20 11.88
C SER A 226 -19.65 -13.97 10.37
N PRO A 227 -18.73 -14.71 9.72
CA PRO A 227 -18.47 -14.50 8.31
C PRO A 227 -19.62 -15.03 7.44
N SER A 228 -19.87 -14.32 6.35
CA SER A 228 -20.75 -14.74 5.27
C SER A 228 -20.32 -14.12 3.97
N VAL A 229 -20.71 -14.68 2.83
CA VAL A 229 -20.41 -14.10 1.52
C VAL A 229 -20.91 -12.65 1.42
N ALA A 230 -22.10 -12.37 1.95
CA ALA A 230 -22.67 -11.03 1.95
C ALA A 230 -21.82 -10.02 2.74
N THR A 231 -21.36 -10.40 3.94
CA THR A 231 -20.51 -9.52 4.77
C THR A 231 -19.13 -9.29 4.17
N LEU A 232 -18.56 -10.29 3.48
CA LEU A 232 -17.30 -10.16 2.72
C LEU A 232 -17.43 -9.19 1.54
N VAL A 233 -18.55 -9.24 0.81
CA VAL A 233 -18.84 -8.28 -0.25
C VAL A 233 -19.02 -6.87 0.33
N VAL A 234 -19.72 -6.73 1.44
CA VAL A 234 -19.96 -5.41 2.08
C VAL A 234 -18.64 -4.75 2.49
N ILE A 235 -17.73 -5.47 3.18
CA ILE A 235 -16.43 -4.88 3.56
C ILE A 235 -15.61 -4.50 2.33
N SER A 236 -15.66 -5.31 1.27
CA SER A 236 -14.96 -5.06 0.01
C SER A 236 -15.48 -3.79 -0.68
N VAL A 237 -16.79 -3.59 -0.72
CA VAL A 237 -17.44 -2.38 -1.21
C VAL A 237 -17.05 -1.16 -0.37
N VAL A 238 -17.16 -1.26 0.96
CA VAL A 238 -16.85 -0.16 1.89
C VAL A 238 -15.38 0.28 1.75
N LEU A 239 -14.43 -0.66 1.79
CA LEU A 239 -13.01 -0.34 1.64
C LEU A 239 -12.63 0.03 0.20
N GLY A 240 -13.34 -0.50 -0.80
CA GLY A 240 -13.21 -0.09 -2.20
C GLY A 240 -13.52 1.39 -2.38
N ILE A 241 -14.61 1.87 -1.84
CA ILE A 241 -15.01 3.29 -1.88
C ILE A 241 -14.08 4.13 -0.99
N ALA A 242 -13.93 3.75 0.27
CA ALA A 242 -13.29 4.58 1.29
C ALA A 242 -11.79 4.68 1.11
N TYR A 243 -11.13 3.56 0.82
CA TYR A 243 -9.69 3.54 0.65
C TYR A 243 -9.29 3.62 -0.82
N ALA A 244 -9.63 2.62 -1.67
CA ALA A 244 -9.14 2.56 -3.04
C ALA A 244 -9.61 3.76 -3.89
N GLY A 245 -10.89 4.10 -3.80
CA GLY A 245 -11.51 5.20 -4.54
C GLY A 245 -11.36 6.58 -3.88
N THR A 246 -11.03 6.66 -2.61
CA THR A 246 -10.98 7.96 -1.90
C THR A 246 -9.62 8.22 -1.28
N ALA A 247 -9.24 7.56 -0.19
CA ALA A 247 -8.04 7.90 0.57
C ALA A 247 -6.76 7.74 -0.27
N ASN A 248 -6.63 6.67 -1.04
CA ASN A 248 -5.50 6.43 -1.94
C ASN A 248 -5.36 7.54 -2.99
N ILE A 249 -6.46 7.92 -3.63
CA ILE A 249 -6.47 9.01 -4.64
C ILE A 249 -6.05 10.33 -3.99
N MET A 250 -6.54 10.62 -2.79
CA MET A 250 -6.19 11.85 -2.06
C MET A 250 -4.73 11.89 -1.64
N LEU A 251 -4.15 10.77 -1.18
CA LEU A 251 -2.73 10.69 -0.83
C LEU A 251 -1.82 10.92 -2.05
N ASN A 252 -2.18 10.34 -3.20
CA ASN A 252 -1.45 10.58 -4.45
C ASN A 252 -1.62 12.03 -4.94
N GLY A 253 -2.83 12.58 -4.85
CA GLY A 253 -3.11 13.97 -5.20
C GLY A 253 -2.32 14.96 -4.33
N LEU A 254 -2.28 14.74 -3.01
CA LEU A 254 -1.48 15.54 -2.08
C LEU A 254 0.03 15.43 -2.39
N GLY A 255 0.50 14.25 -2.82
CA GLY A 255 1.88 14.09 -3.30
C GLY A 255 2.22 15.04 -4.44
N ILE A 256 1.29 15.26 -5.36
CA ILE A 256 1.48 16.17 -6.50
C ILE A 256 1.39 17.64 -6.05
N VAL A 257 0.33 17.98 -5.32
CA VAL A 257 0.02 19.38 -4.96
C VAL A 257 1.01 19.97 -3.95
N LEU A 258 1.51 19.15 -3.02
CA LEU A 258 2.48 19.56 -2.01
C LEU A 258 3.93 19.44 -2.47
N SER A 259 4.18 18.95 -3.69
CA SER A 259 5.54 18.79 -4.20
C SER A 259 6.25 20.13 -4.36
N PRO A 260 7.57 20.20 -4.10
CA PRO A 260 8.35 21.41 -4.36
C PRO A 260 8.26 21.84 -5.82
N LYS A 261 8.11 23.16 -6.08
CA LYS A 261 7.99 23.69 -7.43
C LYS A 261 9.24 23.49 -8.28
N ASP A 262 10.39 23.50 -7.64
CA ASP A 262 11.71 23.25 -8.24
C ASP A 262 12.00 21.76 -8.47
N ASN A 263 11.24 20.85 -7.82
CA ASN A 263 11.33 19.41 -8.03
C ASN A 263 9.95 18.74 -7.93
N PRO A 264 9.10 18.86 -8.96
CA PRO A 264 7.71 18.41 -8.91
C PRO A 264 7.56 16.87 -8.84
N GLY A 265 8.58 16.11 -9.20
CA GLY A 265 8.61 14.64 -9.12
C GLY A 265 9.00 14.09 -7.74
N TYR A 266 9.57 14.93 -6.87
CA TYR A 266 10.13 14.47 -5.60
C TYR A 266 9.09 13.80 -4.68
N LEU A 267 8.04 14.52 -4.33
CA LEU A 267 7.07 14.03 -3.37
C LEU A 267 6.18 12.90 -3.91
N PRO A 268 5.75 12.90 -5.18
CA PRO A 268 5.09 11.74 -5.79
C PRO A 268 5.96 10.47 -5.75
N GLY A 269 7.26 10.58 -6.08
CA GLY A 269 8.20 9.45 -6.04
C GLY A 269 8.40 8.92 -4.63
N MET A 270 8.62 9.79 -3.65
CA MET A 270 8.74 9.41 -2.24
C MET A 270 7.44 8.80 -1.69
N ASN A 271 6.28 9.34 -2.08
CA ASN A 271 4.98 8.80 -1.69
C ASN A 271 4.75 7.38 -2.25
N ALA A 272 5.16 7.11 -3.48
CA ALA A 272 5.13 5.76 -4.05
C ALA A 272 6.03 4.79 -3.25
N GLY A 273 7.20 5.25 -2.79
CA GLY A 273 8.06 4.48 -1.88
C GLY A 273 7.38 4.16 -0.54
N ALA A 274 6.76 5.16 0.09
CA ALA A 274 6.02 4.98 1.34
C ALA A 274 4.82 4.05 1.17
N PHE A 275 4.13 4.12 0.03
CA PHE A 275 3.04 3.24 -0.35
C PHE A 275 3.50 1.78 -0.40
N ASN A 276 4.55 1.47 -1.16
CA ASN A 276 5.05 0.11 -1.31
C ASN A 276 5.64 -0.45 0.01
N LEU A 277 6.35 0.38 0.78
CA LEU A 277 6.85 -0.01 2.09
C LEU A 277 5.70 -0.32 3.05
N GLY A 278 4.66 0.52 3.08
CA GLY A 278 3.47 0.29 3.89
C GLY A 278 2.72 -0.98 3.50
N ALA A 279 2.61 -1.28 2.19
CA ALA A 279 2.02 -2.51 1.70
C ALA A 279 2.76 -3.77 2.20
N GLY A 280 4.10 -3.76 2.14
CA GLY A 280 4.93 -4.85 2.69
C GLY A 280 4.77 -4.98 4.22
N LEU A 281 4.84 -3.86 4.95
CA LEU A 281 4.66 -3.84 6.40
C LEU A 281 3.25 -4.29 6.83
N SER A 282 2.23 -4.06 5.99
CA SER A 282 0.85 -4.48 6.27
C SER A 282 0.76 -5.98 6.52
N TYR A 283 1.32 -6.79 5.63
CA TYR A 283 1.37 -8.23 5.85
C TYR A 283 2.13 -8.59 7.14
N ALA A 284 3.30 -7.99 7.33
CA ALA A 284 4.11 -8.27 8.51
C ALA A 284 3.37 -7.99 9.81
N VAL A 285 2.77 -6.80 9.94
CA VAL A 285 2.13 -6.36 11.18
C VAL A 285 0.79 -7.06 11.41
N LEU A 286 -0.07 -7.13 10.38
CA LEU A 286 -1.40 -7.70 10.53
C LEU A 286 -1.37 -9.23 10.73
N TYR A 287 -0.47 -9.92 10.04
CA TYR A 287 -0.29 -11.37 10.27
C TYR A 287 0.44 -11.68 11.58
N ALA A 288 1.35 -10.82 12.05
CA ALA A 288 1.92 -10.97 13.38
C ALA A 288 0.83 -10.85 14.46
N ALA A 289 -0.04 -9.85 14.36
CA ALA A 289 -1.18 -9.70 15.28
C ALA A 289 -2.13 -10.90 15.21
N MET A 290 -2.44 -11.38 13.99
CA MET A 290 -3.26 -12.56 13.77
C MET A 290 -2.65 -13.80 14.43
N ASN A 291 -1.40 -14.12 14.10
CA ASN A 291 -0.72 -15.33 14.56
C ASN A 291 -0.53 -15.35 16.08
N ALA A 292 -0.23 -14.18 16.69
CA ALA A 292 -0.06 -14.07 18.13
C ALA A 292 -1.29 -14.53 18.93
N VAL A 293 -2.48 -14.30 18.37
CA VAL A 293 -3.76 -14.62 19.04
C VAL A 293 -4.31 -15.96 18.57
N THR A 294 -4.11 -16.35 17.29
CA THR A 294 -4.61 -17.61 16.75
C THR A 294 -4.10 -18.81 17.53
N VAL A 295 -2.83 -18.82 17.95
CA VAL A 295 -2.20 -19.91 18.70
C VAL A 295 -2.90 -20.21 20.02
N THR A 296 -3.41 -19.19 20.70
CA THR A 296 -4.03 -19.31 22.03
C THR A 296 -5.55 -19.35 22.01
N SER A 297 -6.18 -18.68 21.02
CA SER A 297 -7.62 -18.38 21.06
C SER A 297 -8.37 -18.78 19.79
N GLY A 298 -7.69 -19.39 18.81
CA GLY A 298 -8.28 -19.88 17.57
C GLY A 298 -8.35 -18.85 16.44
N ALA A 299 -8.78 -19.30 15.27
CA ALA A 299 -8.75 -18.52 14.01
C ALA A 299 -9.57 -17.22 14.07
N SER A 300 -10.82 -17.29 14.56
CA SER A 300 -11.71 -16.11 14.66
C SER A 300 -11.09 -15.01 15.51
N ALA A 301 -10.48 -15.36 16.65
CA ALA A 301 -9.80 -14.39 17.52
C ALA A 301 -8.54 -13.81 16.85
N GLY A 302 -7.81 -14.60 16.08
CA GLY A 302 -6.67 -14.14 15.28
C GLY A 302 -7.07 -13.14 14.21
N TYR A 303 -8.10 -13.44 13.42
CA TYR A 303 -8.64 -12.50 12.44
C TYR A 303 -9.16 -11.21 13.09
N THR A 304 -9.83 -11.32 14.24
CA THR A 304 -10.26 -10.18 15.05
C THR A 304 -9.08 -9.29 15.45
N ALA A 305 -7.99 -9.89 15.95
CA ALA A 305 -6.79 -9.15 16.35
C ALA A 305 -6.16 -8.40 15.17
N SER A 306 -6.11 -9.04 13.99
CA SER A 306 -5.64 -8.41 12.76
C SER A 306 -6.49 -7.20 12.36
N MET A 307 -7.81 -7.31 12.42
CA MET A 307 -8.74 -6.23 12.09
C MET A 307 -8.66 -5.06 13.08
N ILE A 308 -8.48 -5.34 14.38
CA ILE A 308 -8.24 -4.31 15.40
C ILE A 308 -6.90 -3.60 15.13
N ALA A 309 -5.83 -4.34 14.82
CA ALA A 309 -4.54 -3.74 14.47
C ALA A 309 -4.67 -2.83 13.24
N ALA A 310 -5.42 -3.25 12.22
CA ALA A 310 -5.73 -2.44 11.05
C ALA A 310 -6.46 -1.14 11.42
N ALA A 311 -7.50 -1.23 12.25
CA ALA A 311 -8.26 -0.05 12.71
C ALA A 311 -7.39 0.93 13.52
N VAL A 312 -6.51 0.42 14.37
CA VAL A 312 -5.54 1.24 15.14
C VAL A 312 -4.58 1.97 14.21
N LEU A 313 -3.98 1.28 13.24
CA LEU A 313 -3.06 1.88 12.26
C LEU A 313 -3.75 2.96 11.41
N LEU A 314 -4.98 2.70 10.96
CA LEU A 314 -5.79 3.69 10.23
C LEU A 314 -6.16 4.88 11.12
N GLY A 315 -6.42 4.64 12.41
CA GLY A 315 -6.65 5.70 13.41
C GLY A 315 -5.41 6.58 13.59
N LEU A 316 -4.22 5.98 13.68
CA LEU A 316 -2.95 6.70 13.70
C LEU A 316 -2.72 7.48 12.40
N ALA A 317 -3.04 6.89 11.23
CA ALA A 317 -2.96 7.59 9.95
C ALA A 317 -3.89 8.82 9.93
N LEU A 318 -5.10 8.69 10.45
CA LEU A 318 -6.04 9.82 10.57
C LEU A 318 -5.46 10.92 11.46
N LEU A 319 -4.90 10.60 12.62
CA LEU A 319 -4.26 11.57 13.51
C LEU A 319 -3.08 12.26 12.83
N VAL A 320 -2.19 11.50 12.18
CA VAL A 320 -1.05 12.06 11.46
C VAL A 320 -1.47 12.91 10.27
N SER A 321 -2.60 12.62 9.63
CA SER A 321 -3.12 13.43 8.52
C SER A 321 -3.40 14.89 8.90
N PHE A 322 -3.58 15.21 10.20
CA PHE A 322 -3.73 16.59 10.67
C PHE A 322 -2.40 17.35 10.66
N LEU A 323 -1.28 16.66 10.57
CA LEU A 323 0.05 17.26 10.48
C LEU A 323 0.40 17.68 9.04
N ILE A 324 -0.34 17.20 8.04
CA ILE A 324 -0.12 17.63 6.64
C ILE A 324 -0.55 19.10 6.51
N PRO A 325 0.35 20.02 6.07
CA PRO A 325 0.02 21.44 5.93
C PRO A 325 -0.96 21.66 4.77
N LYS A 326 -1.73 22.73 4.83
CA LYS A 326 -2.57 23.17 3.70
C LYS A 326 -1.70 23.66 2.54
N GLU A 327 -2.22 23.56 1.32
CA GLU A 327 -1.53 24.03 0.10
C GLU A 327 -1.00 25.46 0.21
N SER A 328 -1.79 26.36 0.80
CA SER A 328 -1.39 27.76 1.02
C SER A 328 -0.27 27.96 2.05
N GLU A 329 0.03 26.95 2.86
CA GLU A 329 1.06 26.97 3.91
C GLU A 329 2.31 26.16 3.50
N ALA A 330 2.20 25.37 2.44
CA ALA A 330 3.24 24.43 2.03
C ALA A 330 4.57 25.10 1.64
N ASP A 331 4.52 26.30 1.10
CA ASP A 331 5.72 27.07 0.71
C ASP A 331 6.39 27.77 1.92
N LYS A 332 5.76 27.76 3.11
CA LYS A 332 6.28 28.38 4.34
C LYS A 332 6.81 27.37 5.36
N SER A 333 6.59 26.08 5.13
CA SER A 333 6.97 24.95 5.99
C SER A 333 8.10 24.14 5.36
#